data_bb84576555bad398f17c4403b2c53315
#
_entry.id   bb84576555bad398f17c4403b2c53315
#
_cell.length_a   1.000
_cell.length_b   1.000
_cell.length_c   1.000
_cell.angle_alpha   90.00
_cell.angle_beta   90.00
_cell.angle_gamma   90.00
#
_symmetry.space_group_name_H-M   'P 1'
#
loop_
_entity.id
_entity.type
_entity.pdbx_description
1 polymer ?
#
loop_
_entity_poly.entity_id
_entity_poly.type
_entity_poly.pdbx_seq_one_letter_code
_entity_poly.pdbx_strand_id
1 'polypeptide(L)'
;MYDYGLSTLEQYSLTVLSTARTRGALLCRCEEGLFILKEFKVTEKKLKKQQELLEGLSAAGCRVDRYLPNKEGNLVSRDRDNIPYTLQFWYEGRECDTRSEEDILRSVRTLAQMHKYMKLPLVQDYMEPSLEDIYQRHNQELRKIRKFIRKKGASCQFEKLYLATVEDYLEKGDVALRLLRDSAYSKLRQDVTENGWICHGEYNQHNVLMIRKETAVTSFEHWGFDVQMADLYRFMRKILEKYNWDVRLGMKMLSAYHKEKSISEDEWQNIHIRFLYPEKYWKLANYYYSHNKAWISEKNTQKLKKLTGQKEAWQNFGAKCLENYPF
;
A
#
# COMPACT_ATOMS: atom_id res chain seq x y z
N MET A 1 8.26 33.58 1.94
CA MET A 1 7.07 32.85 1.42
C MET A 1 7.58 31.49 0.95
N TYR A 2 7.04 30.40 1.44
CA TYR A 2 7.51 29.04 1.08
C TYR A 2 7.22 28.81 -0.42
N ASP A 3 8.26 28.56 -1.22
CA ASP A 3 8.22 28.53 -2.69
C ASP A 3 7.53 27.28 -3.26
N TYR A 4 7.38 26.23 -2.44
CA TYR A 4 6.85 24.92 -2.89
C TYR A 4 7.58 24.33 -4.09
N GLY A 5 8.84 24.71 -4.30
CA GLY A 5 9.67 24.22 -5.39
C GLY A 5 9.40 24.89 -6.75
N LEU A 6 8.59 25.95 -6.82
CA LEU A 6 8.31 26.64 -8.09
C LEU A 6 9.55 27.08 -8.84
N SER A 7 10.57 27.59 -8.11
CA SER A 7 11.84 28.00 -8.71
C SER A 7 12.62 26.85 -9.35
N THR A 8 12.31 25.60 -8.99
CA THR A 8 12.98 24.44 -9.64
C THR A 8 12.51 24.21 -11.06
N LEU A 9 11.30 24.68 -11.43
CA LEU A 9 10.73 24.49 -12.77
C LEU A 9 11.58 25.19 -13.85
N GLU A 10 12.31 26.25 -13.52
CA GLU A 10 13.24 26.95 -14.44
C GLU A 10 14.43 26.05 -14.85
N GLN A 11 14.72 24.99 -14.07
CA GLN A 11 15.77 24.03 -14.37
C GLN A 11 15.35 22.97 -15.39
N TYR A 12 14.08 22.96 -15.82
CA TYR A 12 13.55 22.04 -16.83
C TYR A 12 13.29 22.76 -18.15
N SER A 13 13.36 22.02 -19.26
CA SER A 13 13.02 22.52 -20.59
C SER A 13 11.49 22.40 -20.81
N LEU A 14 10.72 23.20 -20.06
CA LEU A 14 9.25 23.18 -20.06
C LEU A 14 8.69 24.59 -20.11
N THR A 15 7.60 24.74 -20.85
CA THR A 15 6.79 25.99 -20.89
C THR A 15 5.60 25.83 -19.95
N VAL A 16 5.71 26.36 -18.72
CA VAL A 16 4.67 26.24 -17.69
C VAL A 16 3.50 27.16 -17.99
N LEU A 17 2.31 26.58 -18.19
CA LEU A 17 1.07 27.31 -18.44
C LEU A 17 0.32 27.63 -17.13
N SER A 18 0.25 26.65 -16.23
CA SER A 18 -0.39 26.83 -14.92
C SER A 18 0.09 25.81 -13.91
N THR A 19 -0.05 26.15 -12.62
CA THR A 19 0.26 25.25 -11.52
C THR A 19 -0.90 25.18 -10.53
N ALA A 20 -1.13 24.01 -9.92
CA ALA A 20 -2.15 23.79 -8.92
C ALA A 20 -1.63 22.92 -7.79
N ARG A 21 -1.94 23.26 -6.54
CA ARG A 21 -1.59 22.43 -5.38
C ARG A 21 -2.44 21.18 -5.33
N THR A 22 -1.80 20.07 -5.05
CA THR A 22 -2.44 18.79 -4.77
C THR A 22 -1.85 18.19 -3.48
N ARG A 23 -2.19 16.96 -3.11
CA ARG A 23 -1.76 16.31 -1.86
C ARG A 23 -0.24 16.27 -1.71
N GLY A 24 0.34 17.30 -1.09
CA GLY A 24 1.79 17.38 -0.82
C GLY A 24 2.68 17.58 -2.05
N ALA A 25 2.12 17.99 -3.19
CA ALA A 25 2.81 18.18 -4.45
C ALA A 25 2.23 19.37 -5.23
N LEU A 26 2.91 19.74 -6.32
CA LEU A 26 2.46 20.76 -7.26
C LEU A 26 2.21 20.11 -8.62
N LEU A 27 0.95 20.19 -9.09
CA LEU A 27 0.59 19.78 -10.45
C LEU A 27 0.96 20.91 -11.41
N CYS A 28 1.74 20.61 -12.44
CA CYS A 28 2.25 21.55 -13.42
C CYS A 28 1.67 21.20 -14.80
N ARG A 29 0.85 22.09 -15.34
CA ARG A 29 0.37 21.99 -16.72
C ARG A 29 1.33 22.79 -17.61
N CYS A 30 1.97 22.10 -18.54
CA CYS A 30 2.94 22.67 -19.49
C CYS A 30 2.47 22.44 -20.93
N GLU A 31 3.08 23.12 -21.90
CA GLU A 31 2.83 22.85 -23.32
C GLU A 31 3.21 21.41 -23.68
N GLU A 32 4.27 20.89 -23.07
CA GLU A 32 4.82 19.55 -23.27
C GLU A 32 4.00 18.44 -22.59
N GLY A 33 3.05 18.80 -21.71
CA GLY A 33 2.21 17.83 -21.02
C GLY A 33 1.87 18.18 -19.57
N LEU A 34 1.45 17.17 -18.85
CA LEU A 34 1.10 17.28 -17.43
C LEU A 34 2.19 16.63 -16.58
N PHE A 35 2.65 17.36 -15.57
CA PHE A 35 3.72 16.93 -14.68
C PHE A 35 3.33 17.13 -13.21
N ILE A 36 4.01 16.43 -12.31
CA ILE A 36 3.87 16.62 -10.87
C ILE A 36 5.25 16.87 -10.26
N LEU A 37 5.37 17.95 -9.53
CA LEU A 37 6.55 18.32 -8.76
C LEU A 37 6.36 17.90 -7.32
N LYS A 38 7.26 17.06 -6.80
CA LYS A 38 7.21 16.51 -5.45
C LYS A 38 8.51 16.79 -4.72
N GLU A 39 8.42 17.14 -3.44
CA GLU A 39 9.60 17.18 -2.56
C GLU A 39 10.25 15.79 -2.49
N PHE A 40 11.55 15.73 -2.71
CA PHE A 40 12.32 14.49 -2.71
C PHE A 40 12.70 14.08 -1.29
N LYS A 41 12.28 12.88 -0.87
CA LYS A 41 12.41 12.39 0.52
C LYS A 41 13.12 11.04 0.65
N VAL A 42 13.55 10.47 -0.48
CA VAL A 42 14.25 9.18 -0.49
C VAL A 42 15.74 9.37 -0.77
N THR A 43 16.54 8.31 -0.72
CA THR A 43 17.95 8.38 -1.08
C THR A 43 18.14 8.38 -2.61
N GLU A 44 19.19 9.03 -3.12
CA GLU A 44 19.51 9.02 -4.56
C GLU A 44 19.73 7.61 -5.10
N LYS A 45 20.31 6.69 -4.28
CA LYS A 45 20.46 5.27 -4.63
C LYS A 45 19.11 4.61 -4.88
N LYS A 46 18.11 4.87 -4.02
CA LYS A 46 16.75 4.33 -4.17
C LYS A 46 16.05 4.97 -5.38
N LEU A 47 16.25 6.27 -5.60
CA LEU A 47 15.69 7.01 -6.73
C LEU A 47 16.15 6.42 -8.08
N LYS A 48 17.45 6.15 -8.24
CA LYS A 48 17.98 5.53 -9.47
C LYS A 48 17.37 4.16 -9.75
N LYS A 49 17.18 3.35 -8.72
CA LYS A 49 16.51 2.05 -8.83
C LYS A 49 15.01 2.19 -9.13
N GLN A 50 14.35 3.19 -8.56
CA GLN A 50 12.96 3.49 -8.89
C GLN A 50 12.81 3.96 -10.34
N GLN A 51 13.73 4.78 -10.85
CA GLN A 51 13.74 5.17 -12.26
C GLN A 51 13.87 3.94 -13.16
N GLU A 52 14.83 3.04 -12.88
CA GLU A 52 15.02 1.78 -13.63
C GLU A 52 13.72 0.95 -13.67
N LEU A 53 13.04 0.81 -12.52
CA LEU A 53 11.76 0.12 -12.44
C LEU A 53 10.68 0.81 -13.30
N LEU A 54 10.52 2.12 -13.17
CA LEU A 54 9.48 2.87 -13.88
C LEU A 54 9.71 2.91 -15.39
N GLU A 55 10.96 2.97 -15.84
CA GLU A 55 11.33 2.87 -17.26
C GLU A 55 11.01 1.47 -17.81
N GLY A 56 11.35 0.42 -17.08
CA GLY A 56 11.00 -0.96 -17.42
C GLY A 56 9.49 -1.18 -17.53
N LEU A 57 8.73 -0.68 -16.56
CA LEU A 57 7.25 -0.73 -16.58
C LEU A 57 6.68 0.05 -17.77
N SER A 58 7.20 1.23 -18.06
CA SER A 58 6.77 2.04 -19.20
C SER A 58 7.08 1.35 -20.53
N ALA A 59 8.25 0.74 -20.68
CA ALA A 59 8.63 -0.03 -21.86
C ALA A 59 7.71 -1.26 -22.07
N ALA A 60 7.19 -1.84 -20.97
CA ALA A 60 6.21 -2.91 -20.99
C ALA A 60 4.77 -2.43 -21.26
N GLY A 61 4.57 -1.13 -21.53
CA GLY A 61 3.27 -0.53 -21.84
C GLY A 61 2.46 -0.08 -20.62
N CYS A 62 3.01 -0.15 -19.40
CA CYS A 62 2.34 0.36 -18.21
C CYS A 62 2.44 1.89 -18.13
N ARG A 63 1.35 2.55 -17.76
CA ARG A 63 1.35 4.00 -17.51
C ARG A 63 1.77 4.25 -16.06
N VAL A 64 2.96 4.81 -15.88
CA VAL A 64 3.52 5.11 -14.55
C VAL A 64 4.16 6.50 -14.53
N ASP A 65 4.25 7.12 -13.36
CA ASP A 65 4.78 8.46 -13.14
C ASP A 65 6.32 8.49 -13.22
N ARG A 66 6.87 8.31 -14.44
CA ARG A 66 8.32 8.36 -14.69
C ARG A 66 8.92 9.71 -14.33
N TYR A 67 10.17 9.72 -13.96
CA TYR A 67 10.91 10.96 -13.71
C TYR A 67 11.29 11.67 -15.01
N LEU A 68 11.20 13.01 -14.99
CA LEU A 68 11.75 13.89 -16.02
C LEU A 68 13.07 14.46 -15.51
N PRO A 69 14.21 14.20 -16.19
CA PRO A 69 15.47 14.83 -15.85
C PRO A 69 15.44 16.35 -16.10
N ASN A 70 16.19 17.12 -15.32
CA ASN A 70 16.39 18.53 -15.56
C ASN A 70 17.38 18.77 -16.73
N LYS A 71 17.65 20.03 -17.08
CA LYS A 71 18.55 20.44 -18.18
C LYS A 71 19.97 19.89 -18.06
N GLU A 72 20.41 19.56 -16.84
CA GLU A 72 21.72 18.97 -16.56
C GLU A 72 21.70 17.43 -16.55
N GLY A 73 20.54 16.82 -16.81
CA GLY A 73 20.35 15.36 -16.77
C GLY A 73 20.13 14.78 -15.36
N ASN A 74 20.00 15.62 -14.33
CA ASN A 74 19.76 15.18 -12.97
C ASN A 74 18.26 14.95 -12.72
N LEU A 75 17.91 13.92 -11.91
CA LEU A 75 16.53 13.65 -11.50
C LEU A 75 16.06 14.53 -10.36
N VAL A 76 17.00 15.08 -9.59
CA VAL A 76 16.73 15.95 -8.44
C VAL A 76 17.13 17.37 -8.78
N SER A 77 16.21 18.32 -8.61
CA SER A 77 16.44 19.75 -8.68
C SER A 77 16.29 20.35 -7.30
N ARG A 78 17.01 21.44 -7.01
CA ARG A 78 16.93 22.11 -5.72
C ARG A 78 16.36 23.51 -5.89
N ASP A 79 15.47 23.89 -4.97
CA ASP A 79 14.93 25.24 -4.93
C ASP A 79 15.94 26.23 -4.29
N ARG A 80 15.52 27.49 -4.14
CA ARG A 80 16.35 28.57 -3.54
C ARG A 80 16.72 28.32 -2.09
N ASP A 81 15.92 27.54 -1.38
CA ASP A 81 16.16 27.14 0.02
C ASP A 81 16.93 25.81 0.11
N ASN A 82 17.50 25.33 -1.02
CA ASN A 82 18.22 24.07 -1.15
C ASN A 82 17.38 22.81 -0.85
N ILE A 83 16.04 22.93 -0.91
CA ILE A 83 15.13 21.81 -0.73
C ILE A 83 15.09 20.99 -2.04
N PRO A 84 15.28 19.66 -1.97
CA PRO A 84 15.29 18.84 -3.17
C PRO A 84 13.87 18.48 -3.66
N TYR A 85 13.69 18.52 -4.98
CA TYR A 85 12.45 18.16 -5.67
C TYR A 85 12.73 17.23 -6.84
N THR A 86 11.72 16.44 -7.23
CA THR A 86 11.69 15.65 -8.46
C THR A 86 10.48 16.04 -9.28
N LEU A 87 10.63 16.03 -10.60
CA LEU A 87 9.53 16.25 -11.54
C LEU A 87 9.21 14.94 -12.24
N GLN A 88 7.92 14.58 -12.28
CA GLN A 88 7.45 13.32 -12.86
C GLN A 88 6.34 13.59 -13.88
N PHE A 89 6.26 12.74 -14.91
CA PHE A 89 5.11 12.71 -15.79
C PHE A 89 3.84 12.43 -15.00
N TRP A 90 2.75 13.10 -15.35
CA TRP A 90 1.46 12.90 -14.72
C TRP A 90 0.38 12.62 -15.74
N TYR A 91 -0.77 12.19 -15.28
CA TYR A 91 -1.85 11.78 -16.16
C TYR A 91 -3.14 12.52 -15.80
N GLU A 92 -3.86 12.95 -16.82
CA GLU A 92 -5.18 13.54 -16.66
C GLU A 92 -6.21 12.42 -16.46
N GLY A 93 -6.63 12.25 -15.22
CA GLY A 93 -7.55 11.19 -14.82
C GLY A 93 -8.10 11.45 -13.43
N ARG A 94 -9.11 10.67 -13.05
CA ARG A 94 -9.63 10.65 -11.67
C ARG A 94 -9.08 9.48 -10.88
N GLU A 95 -8.99 9.63 -9.56
CA GLU A 95 -8.68 8.51 -8.68
C GLU A 95 -9.72 7.38 -8.83
N CYS A 96 -9.31 6.13 -8.53
CA CYS A 96 -10.20 4.98 -8.49
C CYS A 96 -11.37 5.23 -7.53
N ASP A 97 -12.60 5.20 -8.02
CA ASP A 97 -13.79 5.27 -7.16
C ASP A 97 -14.03 3.91 -6.51
N THR A 98 -13.81 3.86 -5.21
CA THR A 98 -14.02 2.62 -4.44
C THR A 98 -15.51 2.22 -4.31
N ARG A 99 -16.46 2.97 -4.85
CA ARG A 99 -17.88 2.61 -4.97
C ARG A 99 -18.21 1.95 -6.31
N SER A 100 -17.32 2.06 -7.27
CA SER A 100 -17.45 1.45 -8.61
C SER A 100 -16.79 0.08 -8.63
N GLU A 101 -17.55 -1.00 -8.78
CA GLU A 101 -17.01 -2.35 -8.95
C GLU A 101 -16.11 -2.41 -10.20
N GLU A 102 -16.46 -1.70 -11.27
CA GLU A 102 -15.66 -1.65 -12.49
C GLU A 102 -14.27 -1.06 -12.23
N ASP A 103 -14.19 0.07 -11.52
CA ASP A 103 -12.90 0.70 -11.17
C ASP A 103 -12.07 -0.23 -10.27
N ILE A 104 -12.70 -0.85 -9.28
CA ILE A 104 -12.05 -1.79 -8.38
C ILE A 104 -11.42 -2.95 -9.18
N LEU A 105 -12.20 -3.61 -10.03
CA LEU A 105 -11.73 -4.74 -10.82
C LEU A 105 -10.68 -4.33 -11.87
N ARG A 106 -10.82 -3.13 -12.46
CA ARG A 106 -9.81 -2.57 -13.35
C ARG A 106 -8.50 -2.32 -12.61
N SER A 107 -8.55 -1.75 -11.42
CA SER A 107 -7.36 -1.55 -10.58
C SER A 107 -6.65 -2.88 -10.26
N VAL A 108 -7.41 -3.92 -9.95
CA VAL A 108 -6.85 -5.25 -9.66
C VAL A 108 -6.18 -5.85 -10.91
N ARG A 109 -6.83 -5.76 -12.08
CA ARG A 109 -6.21 -6.23 -13.34
C ARG A 109 -4.94 -5.46 -13.66
N THR A 110 -4.95 -4.13 -13.51
CA THR A 110 -3.75 -3.30 -13.70
C THR A 110 -2.61 -3.71 -12.78
N LEU A 111 -2.89 -3.99 -11.49
CA LEU A 111 -1.88 -4.48 -10.56
C LEU A 111 -1.29 -5.81 -11.03
N ALA A 112 -2.13 -6.76 -11.42
CA ALA A 112 -1.68 -8.07 -11.89
C ALA A 112 -0.83 -7.96 -13.18
N GLN A 113 -1.21 -7.09 -14.11
CA GLN A 113 -0.43 -6.83 -15.34
C GLN A 113 0.93 -6.24 -15.00
N MET A 114 0.99 -5.25 -14.10
CA MET A 114 2.26 -4.65 -13.66
C MET A 114 3.15 -5.65 -12.93
N HIS A 115 2.61 -6.49 -12.06
CA HIS A 115 3.35 -7.49 -11.32
C HIS A 115 4.12 -8.49 -12.20
N LYS A 116 3.73 -8.68 -13.47
CA LYS A 116 4.51 -9.48 -14.44
C LYS A 116 5.89 -8.87 -14.74
N TYR A 117 6.01 -7.54 -14.62
CA TYR A 117 7.19 -6.76 -14.99
C TYR A 117 7.87 -6.09 -13.80
N MET A 118 7.26 -6.09 -12.62
CA MET A 118 7.81 -5.47 -11.41
C MET A 118 8.92 -6.34 -10.83
N LYS A 119 10.12 -6.19 -11.38
CA LYS A 119 11.32 -6.88 -10.92
C LYS A 119 12.57 -6.04 -11.18
N LEU A 120 13.54 -6.15 -10.29
CA LEU A 120 14.89 -5.58 -10.43
C LEU A 120 15.93 -6.56 -9.86
N PRO A 121 17.20 -6.43 -10.23
CA PRO A 121 18.27 -7.08 -9.49
C PRO A 121 18.19 -6.74 -8.01
N LEU A 122 18.21 -7.76 -7.15
CA LEU A 122 18.03 -7.62 -5.71
C LEU A 122 19.01 -6.60 -5.10
N VAL A 123 18.47 -5.71 -4.29
CA VAL A 123 19.23 -4.84 -3.40
C VAL A 123 18.72 -5.10 -1.98
N GLN A 124 19.55 -5.73 -1.16
CA GLN A 124 19.16 -6.20 0.18
C GLN A 124 18.60 -5.09 1.07
N ASP A 125 19.10 -3.85 0.94
CA ASP A 125 18.65 -2.68 1.70
C ASP A 125 17.16 -2.34 1.47
N TYR A 126 16.56 -2.84 0.38
CA TYR A 126 15.17 -2.56 -0.01
C TYR A 126 14.26 -3.81 0.12
N MET A 127 14.79 -4.86 0.78
CA MET A 127 13.99 -6.02 1.13
C MET A 127 13.06 -5.68 2.29
N GLU A 128 11.76 -5.87 2.09
CA GLU A 128 10.79 -5.65 3.15
C GLU A 128 10.99 -6.66 4.31
N PRO A 129 10.74 -6.25 5.56
CA PRO A 129 10.79 -7.15 6.71
C PRO A 129 9.91 -8.37 6.50
N SER A 130 10.31 -9.50 7.07
CA SER A 130 9.52 -10.71 6.96
C SER A 130 8.13 -10.54 7.61
N LEU A 131 7.11 -11.12 6.99
CA LEU A 131 5.75 -11.08 7.53
C LEU A 131 5.66 -11.78 8.89
N GLU A 132 6.51 -12.77 9.13
CA GLU A 132 6.63 -13.46 10.42
C GLU A 132 7.09 -12.50 11.51
N ASP A 133 8.18 -11.76 11.26
CA ASP A 133 8.70 -10.77 12.22
C ASP A 133 7.69 -9.66 12.48
N ILE A 134 6.99 -9.22 11.42
CA ILE A 134 5.93 -8.22 11.52
C ILE A 134 4.81 -8.71 12.43
N TYR A 135 4.28 -9.92 12.19
CA TYR A 135 3.17 -10.47 12.97
C TYR A 135 3.57 -10.73 14.42
N GLN A 136 4.76 -11.28 14.63
CA GLN A 136 5.29 -11.52 15.97
C GLN A 136 5.40 -10.21 16.77
N ARG A 137 5.99 -9.18 16.18
CA ARG A 137 6.11 -7.85 16.79
C ARG A 137 4.74 -7.24 17.10
N HIS A 138 3.83 -7.24 16.15
CA HIS A 138 2.50 -6.67 16.33
C HIS A 138 1.70 -7.40 17.43
N ASN A 139 1.77 -8.73 17.48
CA ASN A 139 1.13 -9.50 18.56
C ASN A 139 1.73 -9.16 19.93
N GLN A 140 3.05 -8.98 20.02
CA GLN A 140 3.72 -8.54 21.25
C GLN A 140 3.29 -7.13 21.67
N GLU A 141 3.15 -6.20 20.71
CA GLU A 141 2.68 -4.83 20.97
C GLU A 141 1.24 -4.83 21.48
N LEU A 142 0.34 -5.62 20.90
CA LEU A 142 -1.03 -5.79 21.42
C LEU A 142 -1.02 -6.30 22.86
N ARG A 143 -0.18 -7.28 23.19
CA ARG A 143 -0.05 -7.78 24.58
C ARG A 143 0.49 -6.73 25.53
N LYS A 144 1.47 -5.89 25.09
CA LYS A 144 2.00 -4.78 25.89
C LYS A 144 0.92 -3.73 26.16
N ILE A 145 0.16 -3.33 25.15
CA ILE A 145 -0.95 -2.38 25.26
C ILE A 145 -2.00 -2.92 26.23
N ARG A 146 -2.41 -4.19 26.11
CA ARG A 146 -3.32 -4.85 27.04
C ARG A 146 -2.84 -4.79 28.49
N LYS A 147 -1.57 -5.19 28.72
CA LYS A 147 -0.94 -5.15 30.05
C LYS A 147 -0.92 -3.75 30.64
N PHE A 148 -0.57 -2.75 29.83
CA PHE A 148 -0.57 -1.35 30.23
C PHE A 148 -1.96 -0.86 30.64
N ILE A 149 -3.00 -1.09 29.82
CA ILE A 149 -4.36 -0.63 30.13
C ILE A 149 -4.92 -1.35 31.36
N ARG A 150 -4.68 -2.66 31.51
CA ARG A 150 -5.09 -3.40 32.71
C ARG A 150 -4.44 -2.85 33.98
N LYS A 151 -3.13 -2.50 33.92
CA LYS A 151 -2.40 -1.98 35.09
C LYS A 151 -2.90 -0.60 35.52
N LYS A 152 -3.19 0.31 34.59
CA LYS A 152 -3.64 1.66 34.91
C LYS A 152 -5.15 1.76 35.18
N GLY A 153 -5.92 0.77 34.75
CA GLY A 153 -7.38 0.82 34.66
C GLY A 153 -7.85 1.49 33.35
N ALA A 154 -8.91 0.95 32.73
CA ALA A 154 -9.48 1.53 31.51
C ALA A 154 -10.21 2.84 31.80
N SER A 155 -9.70 3.96 31.32
CA SER A 155 -10.20 5.31 31.60
C SER A 155 -11.13 5.88 30.53
N CYS A 156 -11.19 5.28 29.33
CA CYS A 156 -12.02 5.75 28.24
C CYS A 156 -12.72 4.60 27.50
N GLN A 157 -13.72 4.97 26.68
CA GLN A 157 -14.52 3.99 25.92
C GLN A 157 -13.69 3.13 24.95
N PHE A 158 -12.64 3.72 24.37
CA PHE A 158 -11.72 2.96 23.51
C PHE A 158 -11.03 1.84 24.28
N GLU A 159 -10.47 2.14 25.45
CA GLU A 159 -9.76 1.16 26.28
C GLU A 159 -10.67 0.05 26.80
N LYS A 160 -11.92 0.41 27.21
CA LYS A 160 -12.92 -0.58 27.62
C LYS A 160 -13.24 -1.54 26.48
N LEU A 161 -13.50 -1.02 25.28
CA LEU A 161 -13.77 -1.84 24.09
C LEU A 161 -12.55 -2.68 23.68
N TYR A 162 -11.36 -2.07 23.74
CA TYR A 162 -10.11 -2.79 23.46
C TYR A 162 -9.93 -3.99 24.39
N LEU A 163 -10.06 -3.80 25.72
CA LEU A 163 -9.94 -4.90 26.68
C LEU A 163 -10.99 -5.99 26.50
N ALA A 164 -12.19 -5.62 26.07
CA ALA A 164 -13.28 -6.56 25.80
C ALA A 164 -13.05 -7.43 24.56
N THR A 165 -12.18 -6.99 23.64
CA THR A 165 -12.04 -7.64 22.32
C THR A 165 -10.63 -8.15 22.01
N VAL A 166 -9.60 -7.67 22.71
CA VAL A 166 -8.19 -7.94 22.36
C VAL A 166 -7.82 -9.42 22.40
N GLU A 167 -8.41 -10.21 23.27
CA GLU A 167 -8.08 -11.65 23.36
C GLU A 167 -8.45 -12.38 22.08
N ASP A 168 -9.64 -12.15 21.54
CA ASP A 168 -10.10 -12.74 20.30
C ASP A 168 -9.19 -12.37 19.11
N TYR A 169 -8.76 -11.10 19.03
CA TYR A 169 -7.87 -10.65 17.97
C TYR A 169 -6.43 -11.16 18.14
N LEU A 170 -5.95 -11.30 19.38
CA LEU A 170 -4.66 -11.94 19.65
C LEU A 170 -4.67 -13.41 19.26
N GLU A 171 -5.74 -14.16 19.59
CA GLU A 171 -5.88 -15.54 19.16
C GLU A 171 -5.80 -15.68 17.64
N LYS A 172 -6.53 -14.82 16.90
CA LYS A 172 -6.46 -14.81 15.42
C LYS A 172 -5.06 -14.45 14.91
N GLY A 173 -4.40 -13.49 15.54
CA GLY A 173 -3.02 -13.12 15.21
C GLY A 173 -2.03 -14.26 15.45
N ASP A 174 -2.19 -15.04 16.54
CA ASP A 174 -1.35 -16.19 16.84
C ASP A 174 -1.62 -17.37 15.90
N VAL A 175 -2.89 -17.59 15.53
CA VAL A 175 -3.28 -18.59 14.51
C VAL A 175 -2.64 -18.24 13.16
N ALA A 176 -2.79 -17.00 12.71
CA ALA A 176 -2.21 -16.55 11.44
C ALA A 176 -0.67 -16.70 11.43
N LEU A 177 -0.01 -16.39 12.55
CA LEU A 177 1.44 -16.54 12.68
C LEU A 177 1.87 -18.03 12.60
N ARG A 178 1.14 -18.95 13.25
CA ARG A 178 1.41 -20.38 13.13
C ARG A 178 1.23 -20.88 11.70
N LEU A 179 0.08 -20.55 11.08
CA LEU A 179 -0.19 -20.93 9.69
C LEU A 179 0.88 -20.39 8.72
N LEU A 180 1.40 -19.17 8.98
CA LEU A 180 2.47 -18.60 8.16
C LEU A 180 3.77 -19.41 8.28
N ARG A 181 4.12 -19.85 9.47
CA ARG A 181 5.31 -20.68 9.73
C ARG A 181 5.21 -22.06 9.10
N ASP A 182 4.02 -22.63 9.11
CA ASP A 182 3.73 -23.96 8.56
C ASP A 182 3.51 -23.92 7.03
N SER A 183 3.46 -22.71 6.44
CA SER A 183 3.23 -22.50 4.99
C SER A 183 4.53 -22.46 4.19
N ALA A 184 4.40 -22.42 2.86
CA ALA A 184 5.52 -22.21 1.95
C ALA A 184 6.02 -20.74 1.90
N TYR A 185 5.74 -19.91 2.92
CA TYR A 185 6.13 -18.48 2.90
C TYR A 185 7.65 -18.28 2.76
N SER A 186 8.47 -19.12 3.40
CA SER A 186 9.93 -19.07 3.24
C SER A 186 10.37 -19.29 1.80
N LYS A 187 9.74 -20.23 1.09
CA LYS A 187 9.96 -20.49 -0.33
C LYS A 187 9.55 -19.28 -1.20
N LEU A 188 8.40 -18.66 -0.91
CA LEU A 188 7.99 -17.42 -1.59
C LEU A 188 9.00 -16.29 -1.37
N ARG A 189 9.55 -16.15 -0.17
CA ARG A 189 10.61 -15.16 0.13
C ARG A 189 11.91 -15.45 -0.60
N GLN A 190 12.27 -16.73 -0.73
CA GLN A 190 13.41 -17.14 -1.53
C GLN A 190 13.21 -16.78 -3.00
N ASP A 191 12.04 -17.07 -3.56
CA ASP A 191 11.68 -16.70 -4.94
C ASP A 191 11.77 -15.19 -5.19
N VAL A 192 11.34 -14.35 -4.21
CA VAL A 192 11.54 -12.89 -4.26
C VAL A 192 13.03 -12.55 -4.37
N THR A 193 13.89 -13.22 -3.60
CA THR A 193 15.33 -12.98 -3.60
C THR A 193 15.99 -13.38 -4.92
N GLU A 194 15.59 -14.53 -5.46
CA GLU A 194 16.16 -15.09 -6.69
C GLU A 194 15.71 -14.33 -7.95
N ASN A 195 14.45 -13.93 -8.00
CA ASN A 195 13.85 -13.30 -9.18
C ASN A 195 13.72 -11.78 -9.09
N GLY A 196 13.97 -11.20 -7.91
CA GLY A 196 13.91 -9.76 -7.70
C GLY A 196 12.49 -9.19 -7.78
N TRP A 197 11.48 -9.94 -7.31
CA TRP A 197 10.09 -9.47 -7.34
C TRP A 197 9.86 -8.27 -6.44
N ILE A 198 9.13 -7.29 -6.96
CA ILE A 198 8.88 -6.01 -6.31
C ILE A 198 7.39 -5.83 -6.06
N CYS A 199 7.09 -5.23 -4.91
CA CYS A 199 5.80 -4.63 -4.59
C CYS A 199 5.85 -3.12 -4.78
N HIS A 200 4.71 -2.51 -5.14
CA HIS A 200 4.51 -1.07 -5.13
C HIS A 200 4.64 -0.49 -3.70
N GLY A 201 4.30 -1.30 -2.69
CA GLY A 201 4.39 -0.93 -1.28
C GLY A 201 3.23 -0.06 -0.79
N GLU A 202 2.61 0.75 -1.65
CA GLU A 202 1.46 1.59 -1.28
C GLU A 202 0.35 1.58 -2.36
N TYR A 203 0.09 0.45 -2.99
CA TYR A 203 -0.99 0.32 -3.97
C TYR A 203 -2.35 0.57 -3.30
N ASN A 204 -3.02 1.64 -3.69
CA ASN A 204 -4.33 2.05 -3.15
C ASN A 204 -5.11 2.92 -4.16
N GLN A 205 -6.37 3.22 -3.86
CA GLN A 205 -7.27 3.94 -4.75
C GLN A 205 -6.79 5.36 -5.14
N HIS A 206 -5.93 5.99 -4.34
CA HIS A 206 -5.40 7.33 -4.63
C HIS A 206 -4.23 7.31 -5.61
N ASN A 207 -3.53 6.16 -5.67
CA ASN A 207 -2.37 5.96 -6.53
C ASN A 207 -2.75 5.26 -7.85
N VAL A 208 -4.05 5.05 -8.10
CA VAL A 208 -4.57 4.47 -9.33
C VAL A 208 -5.48 5.49 -10.00
N LEU A 209 -5.05 5.98 -11.17
CA LEU A 209 -5.77 6.98 -11.95
C LEU A 209 -6.53 6.33 -13.10
N MET A 210 -7.83 6.56 -13.16
CA MET A 210 -8.71 6.13 -14.25
C MET A 210 -8.64 7.15 -15.39
N ILE A 211 -8.11 6.72 -16.55
CA ILE A 211 -7.94 7.54 -17.76
C ILE A 211 -8.77 6.93 -18.88
N ARG A 212 -9.99 7.43 -19.09
CA ARG A 212 -10.92 6.82 -20.08
C ARG A 212 -10.97 5.29 -19.94
N LYS A 213 -10.38 4.55 -20.91
CA LYS A 213 -10.32 3.08 -20.92
C LYS A 213 -9.03 2.52 -20.29
N GLU A 214 -8.08 3.36 -19.93
CA GLU A 214 -6.76 2.98 -19.41
C GLU A 214 -6.60 3.34 -17.93
N THR A 215 -5.53 2.88 -17.34
CA THR A 215 -5.22 3.14 -15.94
C THR A 215 -3.75 3.53 -15.82
N ALA A 216 -3.45 4.57 -15.05
CA ALA A 216 -2.09 4.89 -14.66
C ALA A 216 -1.90 4.61 -13.17
N VAL A 217 -0.69 4.18 -12.80
CA VAL A 217 -0.30 3.95 -11.40
C VAL A 217 0.84 4.88 -11.05
N THR A 218 0.75 5.52 -9.89
CA THR A 218 1.64 6.58 -9.46
C THR A 218 2.12 6.36 -8.03
N SER A 219 3.13 7.13 -7.61
CA SER A 219 3.61 7.17 -6.21
C SER A 219 4.31 5.87 -5.76
N PHE A 220 5.38 5.53 -6.47
CA PHE A 220 6.21 4.34 -6.20
C PHE A 220 7.26 4.55 -5.10
N GLU A 221 7.22 5.60 -4.32
CA GLU A 221 8.24 5.92 -3.31
C GLU A 221 8.42 4.82 -2.25
N HIS A 222 7.37 4.00 -2.05
CA HIS A 222 7.34 2.90 -1.08
C HIS A 222 7.62 1.51 -1.69
N TRP A 223 8.14 1.48 -2.92
CA TRP A 223 8.50 0.19 -3.53
C TRP A 223 9.55 -0.58 -2.72
N GLY A 224 9.45 -1.88 -2.72
CA GLY A 224 10.41 -2.77 -2.07
C GLY A 224 10.28 -4.21 -2.56
N PHE A 225 11.27 -5.04 -2.25
CA PHE A 225 11.25 -6.47 -2.57
C PHE A 225 10.39 -7.22 -1.56
N ASP A 226 9.29 -7.79 -2.00
CA ASP A 226 8.39 -8.61 -1.18
C ASP A 226 7.54 -9.53 -2.07
N VAL A 227 6.86 -10.47 -1.44
CA VAL A 227 5.85 -11.32 -2.08
C VAL A 227 4.70 -10.46 -2.59
N GLN A 228 4.47 -10.46 -3.90
CA GLN A 228 3.53 -9.55 -4.59
C GLN A 228 2.09 -9.63 -4.07
N MET A 229 1.72 -10.71 -3.39
CA MET A 229 0.46 -10.82 -2.67
C MET A 229 0.28 -9.74 -1.58
N ALA A 230 1.35 -9.07 -1.14
CA ALA A 230 1.28 -7.96 -0.19
C ALA A 230 0.51 -6.76 -0.75
N ASP A 231 0.75 -6.40 -2.02
CA ASP A 231 0.04 -5.28 -2.67
C ASP A 231 -1.44 -5.64 -2.93
N LEU A 232 -1.70 -6.86 -3.45
CA LEU A 232 -3.06 -7.33 -3.68
C LEU A 232 -3.87 -7.34 -2.38
N TYR A 233 -3.32 -7.92 -1.31
CA TYR A 233 -3.93 -7.92 0.02
C TYR A 233 -4.21 -6.49 0.51
N ARG A 234 -3.23 -5.59 0.40
CA ARG A 234 -3.35 -4.21 0.88
C ARG A 234 -4.48 -3.45 0.19
N PHE A 235 -4.60 -3.60 -1.13
CA PHE A 235 -5.68 -3.00 -1.91
C PHE A 235 -7.03 -3.62 -1.56
N MET A 236 -7.13 -4.95 -1.63
CA MET A 236 -8.36 -5.70 -1.34
C MET A 236 -8.88 -5.41 0.06
N ARG A 237 -8.03 -5.48 1.09
CA ARG A 237 -8.44 -5.22 2.47
C ARG A 237 -9.08 -3.83 2.62
N LYS A 238 -8.48 -2.78 2.03
CA LYS A 238 -9.04 -1.41 2.10
C LYS A 238 -10.42 -1.31 1.46
N ILE A 239 -10.67 -2.05 0.39
CA ILE A 239 -11.97 -2.13 -0.26
C ILE A 239 -12.95 -2.94 0.59
N LEU A 240 -12.58 -4.14 0.97
CA LEU A 240 -13.44 -5.07 1.71
C LEU A 240 -13.89 -4.52 3.08
N GLU A 241 -13.03 -3.76 3.78
CA GLU A 241 -13.40 -3.02 5.00
C GLU A 241 -14.55 -2.01 4.77
N LYS A 242 -14.69 -1.47 3.56
CA LYS A 242 -15.79 -0.56 3.19
C LYS A 242 -17.07 -1.32 2.82
N TYR A 243 -16.93 -2.52 2.27
CA TYR A 243 -18.00 -3.39 1.80
C TYR A 243 -18.37 -4.50 2.79
N ASN A 244 -18.07 -4.29 4.07
CA ASN A 244 -18.36 -5.26 5.14
C ASN A 244 -17.91 -6.69 4.78
N TRP A 245 -16.71 -6.81 4.18
CA TRP A 245 -16.10 -8.08 3.79
C TRP A 245 -16.96 -8.93 2.85
N ASP A 246 -17.60 -8.29 1.86
CA ASP A 246 -18.41 -8.97 0.85
C ASP A 246 -17.61 -10.04 0.11
N VAL A 247 -18.02 -11.31 0.30
CA VAL A 247 -17.34 -12.49 -0.26
C VAL A 247 -17.37 -12.46 -1.78
N ARG A 248 -18.52 -12.10 -2.39
CA ARG A 248 -18.67 -12.08 -3.84
C ARG A 248 -17.71 -11.06 -4.48
N LEU A 249 -17.63 -9.84 -3.93
CA LEU A 249 -16.70 -8.84 -4.42
C LEU A 249 -15.25 -9.30 -4.25
N GLY A 250 -14.90 -9.86 -3.09
CA GLY A 250 -13.55 -10.35 -2.84
C GLY A 250 -13.13 -11.46 -3.81
N MET A 251 -14.01 -12.41 -4.06
CA MET A 251 -13.74 -13.49 -5.04
C MET A 251 -13.63 -12.96 -6.48
N LYS A 252 -14.45 -11.96 -6.87
CA LYS A 252 -14.28 -11.28 -8.16
C LYS A 252 -12.91 -10.59 -8.27
N MET A 253 -12.43 -9.95 -7.20
CA MET A 253 -11.11 -9.31 -7.20
C MET A 253 -10.00 -10.34 -7.36
N LEU A 254 -10.02 -11.44 -6.61
CA LEU A 254 -9.04 -12.52 -6.72
C LEU A 254 -9.05 -13.15 -8.11
N SER A 255 -10.25 -13.44 -8.65
CA SER A 255 -10.40 -13.96 -10.01
C SER A 255 -9.89 -12.97 -11.08
N ALA A 256 -10.15 -11.68 -10.92
CA ALA A 256 -9.66 -10.65 -11.84
C ALA A 256 -8.14 -10.56 -11.86
N TYR A 257 -7.48 -10.73 -10.71
CA TYR A 257 -6.02 -10.82 -10.63
C TYR A 257 -5.51 -12.10 -11.28
N HIS A 258 -6.08 -13.26 -10.89
CA HIS A 258 -5.65 -14.58 -11.35
C HIS A 258 -5.72 -14.73 -12.88
N LYS A 259 -6.75 -14.14 -13.52
CA LYS A 259 -6.90 -14.15 -14.99
C LYS A 259 -5.76 -13.41 -15.72
N GLU A 260 -5.20 -12.38 -15.10
CA GLU A 260 -4.09 -11.61 -15.69
C GLU A 260 -2.74 -12.23 -15.31
N LYS A 261 -2.54 -12.58 -14.05
CA LYS A 261 -1.36 -13.24 -13.50
C LYS A 261 -1.81 -14.37 -12.59
N SER A 262 -1.52 -15.60 -12.97
CA SER A 262 -1.87 -16.78 -12.17
C SER A 262 -1.34 -16.65 -10.74
N ILE A 263 -2.19 -16.93 -9.77
CA ILE A 263 -1.84 -17.05 -8.37
C ILE A 263 -1.50 -18.52 -8.13
N SER A 264 -0.30 -18.84 -7.66
CA SER A 264 0.08 -20.19 -7.27
C SER A 264 -0.60 -20.62 -5.97
N GLU A 265 -0.58 -21.92 -5.66
CA GLU A 265 -1.10 -22.44 -4.40
C GLU A 265 -0.41 -21.80 -3.19
N ASP A 266 0.92 -21.67 -3.23
CA ASP A 266 1.72 -21.02 -2.18
C ASP A 266 1.32 -19.53 -2.00
N GLU A 267 1.13 -18.79 -3.11
CA GLU A 267 0.66 -17.40 -3.08
C GLU A 267 -0.79 -17.28 -2.58
N TRP A 268 -1.66 -18.23 -2.96
CA TRP A 268 -3.04 -18.27 -2.45
C TRP A 268 -3.07 -18.49 -0.94
N GLN A 269 -2.31 -19.45 -0.44
CA GLN A 269 -2.17 -19.68 0.99
C GLN A 269 -1.63 -18.44 1.71
N ASN A 270 -0.66 -17.76 1.11
CA ASN A 270 -0.10 -16.52 1.68
C ASN A 270 -1.13 -15.40 1.77
N ILE A 271 -1.91 -15.14 0.71
CA ILE A 271 -2.94 -14.08 0.74
C ILE A 271 -4.07 -14.44 1.71
N HIS A 272 -4.46 -15.72 1.80
CA HIS A 272 -5.42 -16.20 2.78
C HIS A 272 -4.94 -15.91 4.22
N ILE A 273 -3.70 -16.26 4.55
CA ILE A 273 -3.12 -16.00 5.87
C ILE A 273 -3.10 -14.50 6.18
N ARG A 274 -2.78 -13.66 5.19
CA ARG A 274 -2.86 -12.19 5.34
C ARG A 274 -4.27 -11.71 5.67
N PHE A 275 -5.31 -12.32 5.10
CA PHE A 275 -6.71 -12.00 5.42
C PHE A 275 -7.14 -12.48 6.82
N LEU A 276 -6.54 -13.54 7.34
CA LEU A 276 -6.80 -14.00 8.70
C LEU A 276 -6.14 -13.11 9.76
N TYR A 277 -5.05 -12.42 9.40
CA TYR A 277 -4.32 -11.59 10.35
C TYR A 277 -5.05 -10.27 10.64
N PRO A 278 -5.24 -9.88 11.92
CA PRO A 278 -6.02 -8.70 12.30
C PRO A 278 -5.23 -7.38 12.21
N GLU A 279 -4.63 -7.09 11.06
CA GLU A 279 -3.74 -5.94 10.86
C GLU A 279 -4.39 -4.60 11.23
N LYS A 280 -5.67 -4.42 10.88
CA LYS A 280 -6.39 -3.17 11.18
C LYS A 280 -6.61 -2.97 12.67
N TYR A 281 -6.85 -4.04 13.41
CA TYR A 281 -6.98 -3.98 14.86
C TYR A 281 -5.69 -3.51 15.51
N TRP A 282 -4.56 -4.13 15.11
CA TRP A 282 -3.24 -3.70 15.56
C TRP A 282 -2.98 -2.21 15.20
N LYS A 283 -3.25 -1.78 13.95
CA LYS A 283 -3.06 -0.37 13.54
C LYS A 283 -3.82 0.61 14.43
N LEU A 284 -5.06 0.31 14.79
CA LEU A 284 -5.85 1.16 15.67
C LEU A 284 -5.31 1.20 17.11
N ALA A 285 -4.91 0.04 17.63
CA ALA A 285 -4.33 -0.07 18.96
C ALA A 285 -2.96 0.62 19.06
N ASN A 286 -2.09 0.39 18.09
CA ASN A 286 -0.77 1.00 18.04
C ASN A 286 -0.85 2.52 17.86
N TYR A 287 -1.75 3.01 17.00
CA TYR A 287 -1.98 4.45 16.86
C TYR A 287 -2.40 5.09 18.18
N TYR A 288 -3.26 4.44 18.94
CA TYR A 288 -3.65 4.87 20.28
C TYR A 288 -2.45 4.99 21.23
N TYR A 289 -1.64 3.93 21.28
CA TYR A 289 -0.52 3.82 22.22
C TYR A 289 0.67 4.73 21.87
N SER A 290 1.02 4.83 20.59
CA SER A 290 2.22 5.55 20.13
C SER A 290 2.09 7.07 20.16
N HIS A 291 0.88 7.63 20.24
CA HIS A 291 0.68 9.06 20.16
C HIS A 291 0.55 9.78 21.53
N ASN A 292 0.88 9.12 22.65
CA ASN A 292 0.93 9.70 24.02
C ASN A 292 -0.22 10.68 24.32
N LYS A 293 -1.44 10.37 23.88
CA LYS A 293 -2.52 11.36 23.92
C LYS A 293 -3.31 11.25 25.19
N ALA A 294 -3.28 12.32 25.96
CA ALA A 294 -4.27 12.60 27.00
C ALA A 294 -5.72 12.60 26.42
N TRP A 295 -5.85 12.74 25.08
CA TRP A 295 -7.15 12.79 24.42
C TRP A 295 -7.20 11.89 23.17
N ILE A 296 -8.07 10.89 23.21
CA ILE A 296 -8.39 10.06 22.05
C ILE A 296 -9.64 10.63 21.42
N SER A 297 -9.56 10.94 20.13
CA SER A 297 -10.75 11.40 19.43
C SER A 297 -11.80 10.30 19.41
N GLU A 298 -13.06 10.68 19.61
CA GLU A 298 -14.21 9.78 19.47
C GLU A 298 -14.19 9.00 18.15
N LYS A 299 -13.62 9.60 17.10
CA LYS A 299 -13.40 8.99 15.79
C LYS A 299 -12.61 7.67 15.87
N ASN A 300 -11.63 7.55 16.77
CA ASN A 300 -10.88 6.30 16.93
C ASN A 300 -11.71 5.22 17.61
N THR A 301 -12.53 5.60 18.60
CA THR A 301 -13.49 4.69 19.23
C THR A 301 -14.52 4.18 18.23
N GLN A 302 -15.05 5.06 17.38
CA GLN A 302 -15.99 4.68 16.32
C GLN A 302 -15.34 3.74 15.28
N LYS A 303 -14.07 3.97 14.91
CA LYS A 303 -13.34 3.06 14.03
C LYS A 303 -13.16 1.67 14.65
N LEU A 304 -12.87 1.60 15.96
CA LEU A 304 -12.74 0.32 16.64
C LEU A 304 -14.10 -0.39 16.76
N LYS A 305 -15.19 0.34 17.11
CA LYS A 305 -16.55 -0.19 17.11
C LYS A 305 -16.95 -0.75 15.74
N LYS A 306 -16.68 -0.01 14.67
CA LYS A 306 -16.96 -0.47 13.31
C LYS A 306 -16.18 -1.76 12.99
N LEU A 307 -14.89 -1.80 13.30
CA LEU A 307 -14.06 -2.97 13.05
C LEU A 307 -14.55 -4.21 13.81
N THR A 308 -14.85 -4.05 15.08
CA THR A 308 -15.36 -5.16 15.93
C THR A 308 -16.74 -5.62 15.49
N GLY A 309 -17.59 -4.71 15.01
CA GLY A 309 -18.90 -5.06 14.42
C GLY A 309 -18.81 -5.79 13.08
N GLN A 310 -17.68 -5.76 12.39
CA GLN A 310 -17.45 -6.49 11.14
C GLN A 310 -16.75 -7.86 11.36
N LYS A 311 -16.50 -8.28 12.59
CA LYS A 311 -15.72 -9.47 12.93
C LYS A 311 -16.26 -10.74 12.24
N GLU A 312 -17.56 -11.00 12.33
CA GLU A 312 -18.18 -12.19 11.72
C GLU A 312 -18.05 -12.20 10.20
N ALA A 313 -18.33 -11.06 9.56
CA ALA A 313 -18.20 -10.93 8.11
C ALA A 313 -16.74 -11.13 7.65
N TRP A 314 -15.77 -10.56 8.39
CA TRP A 314 -14.34 -10.77 8.14
C TRP A 314 -13.93 -12.25 8.27
N GLN A 315 -14.38 -12.93 9.32
CA GLN A 315 -14.07 -14.35 9.54
C GLN A 315 -14.72 -15.24 8.45
N ASN A 316 -15.96 -14.95 8.08
CA ASN A 316 -16.64 -15.65 6.98
C ASN A 316 -15.90 -15.46 5.66
N PHE A 317 -15.43 -14.25 5.37
CA PHE A 317 -14.62 -13.98 4.18
C PHE A 317 -13.34 -14.84 4.18
N GLY A 318 -12.61 -14.88 5.29
CA GLY A 318 -11.40 -15.71 5.43
C GLY A 318 -11.67 -17.20 5.18
N ALA A 319 -12.75 -17.76 5.75
CA ALA A 319 -13.14 -19.15 5.52
C ALA A 319 -13.48 -19.39 4.04
N LYS A 320 -14.31 -18.56 3.44
CA LYS A 320 -14.70 -18.68 2.02
C LYS A 320 -13.53 -18.48 1.05
N CYS A 321 -12.57 -17.64 1.40
CA CYS A 321 -11.35 -17.48 0.62
C CYS A 321 -10.57 -18.81 0.54
N LEU A 322 -10.51 -19.59 1.65
CA LEU A 322 -9.82 -20.89 1.66
C LEU A 322 -10.57 -21.94 0.82
N GLU A 323 -11.91 -21.98 0.91
CA GLU A 323 -12.74 -22.98 0.24
C GLU A 323 -12.74 -22.85 -1.30
N ASN A 324 -12.46 -21.68 -1.84
CA ASN A 324 -12.64 -21.37 -3.27
C ASN A 324 -11.34 -21.38 -4.11
N TYR A 325 -10.33 -22.11 -3.70
CA TYR A 325 -9.15 -22.36 -4.52
C TYR A 325 -9.17 -23.79 -5.07
N PRO A 326 -8.75 -24.00 -6.34
CA PRO A 326 -8.55 -23.03 -7.42
C PRO A 326 -9.88 -22.58 -8.04
N PHE A 327 -9.90 -21.39 -8.68
CA PHE A 327 -11.09 -20.84 -9.37
C PHE A 327 -11.56 -21.72 -10.51
#